data_1c7bd77ed957e4f2bc09e60867e17db3
#
_entry.id   1c7bd77ed957e4f2bc09e60867e17db3
#
_cell.length_a   1.000
_cell.length_b   1.000
_cell.length_c   1.000
_cell.angle_alpha   90.00
_cell.angle_beta   90.00
_cell.angle_gamma   90.00
#
_symmetry.space_group_name_H-M   'P 1'
#
loop_
_entity.id
_entity.type
_entity.pdbx_description
1 polymer ?
#
loop_
_entity_poly.entity_id
_entity_poly.type
_entity_poly.pdbx_seq_one_letter_code
_entity_poly.pdbx_strand_id
1 'polypeptide(L)'
;MHLNTTPATSNSDAGASADDISLDKDILRSQIRPRRLTARSHRGEHGQQQMEELFTAHILEAVAQRVHSPGIIAAYLPTKSEPPIVQALNALHEQGHRILVPVVRPGRKLAWVHWDPTVEHPLSPMGIPEPEGEEQDTQAFIDADLRLIPALAFDAGGHRLGQGGGYYDRIIPLLSDQQLTGRSIGIVFSDEIYEAIPYDQWDAILPVILTERGIFLAHQQG
;
A
#
# COMPACT_ATOMS: atom_id res chain seq x y z
N MET A 1 13.15 11.66 -11.34
CA MET A 1 11.83 11.65 -10.71
C MET A 1 11.66 12.99 -10.00
N HIS A 2 10.63 13.77 -10.29
CA HIS A 2 10.39 15.01 -9.55
C HIS A 2 9.52 14.65 -8.33
N LEU A 3 10.02 14.97 -7.13
CA LEU A 3 9.24 14.83 -5.91
C LEU A 3 8.27 16.00 -5.79
N ASN A 4 7.07 15.73 -5.30
CA ASN A 4 6.12 16.79 -5.00
C ASN A 4 6.52 17.53 -3.71
N THR A 5 6.52 18.85 -3.77
CA THR A 5 6.67 19.66 -2.55
C THR A 5 5.34 19.67 -1.80
N THR A 6 5.37 19.34 -0.53
CA THR A 6 4.24 19.57 0.39
C THR A 6 4.01 21.08 0.46
N PRO A 7 2.76 21.59 0.42
CA PRO A 7 2.51 22.99 0.76
C PRO A 7 3.08 23.23 2.15
N ALA A 8 3.96 24.21 2.26
CA ALA A 8 4.82 24.45 3.40
C ALA A 8 4.03 24.50 4.73
N THR A 9 4.05 23.43 5.47
CA THR A 9 4.00 23.45 6.92
C THR A 9 5.45 23.45 7.38
N SER A 10 5.87 24.53 8.01
CA SER A 10 7.22 24.74 8.50
C SER A 10 7.60 23.58 9.43
N ASN A 11 8.48 22.70 9.00
CA ASN A 11 9.22 21.81 9.88
C ASN A 11 10.20 22.69 10.68
N SER A 12 9.69 23.32 11.72
CA SER A 12 10.53 23.90 12.77
C SER A 12 10.73 22.80 13.80
N ASP A 13 11.97 22.55 14.12
CA ASP A 13 12.57 21.65 15.11
C ASP A 13 12.12 21.93 16.57
N ALA A 14 10.82 22.05 16.81
CA ALA A 14 10.20 22.22 18.12
C ALA A 14 8.88 21.44 18.14
N GLY A 15 8.96 20.19 18.55
CA GLY A 15 7.90 19.38 19.15
C GLY A 15 6.47 19.64 18.71
N ALA A 16 6.12 19.34 17.43
CA ALA A 16 4.71 19.28 17.04
C ALA A 16 3.99 18.27 17.95
N SER A 17 2.83 18.64 18.49
CA SER A 17 2.06 17.72 19.32
C SER A 17 1.49 16.58 18.45
N ALA A 18 1.17 15.44 19.07
CA ALA A 18 0.52 14.33 18.34
C ALA A 18 -0.79 14.76 17.68
N ASP A 19 -1.49 15.73 18.27
CA ASP A 19 -2.73 16.30 17.72
C ASP A 19 -2.45 17.14 16.46
N ASP A 20 -1.35 17.92 16.44
CA ASP A 20 -0.93 18.71 15.27
C ASP A 20 -0.54 17.78 14.12
N ILE A 21 0.25 16.74 14.38
CA ILE A 21 0.62 15.73 13.37
C ILE A 21 -0.61 15.02 12.80
N SER A 22 -1.57 14.68 13.66
CA SER A 22 -2.81 14.04 13.23
C SER A 22 -3.63 14.96 12.32
N LEU A 23 -3.72 16.25 12.63
CA LEU A 23 -4.41 17.24 11.83
C LEU A 23 -3.74 17.43 10.47
N ASP A 24 -2.41 17.53 10.43
CA ASP A 24 -1.66 17.66 9.18
C ASP A 24 -1.80 16.42 8.29
N LYS A 25 -1.81 15.21 8.87
CA LYS A 25 -2.14 13.97 8.15
C LYS A 25 -3.54 14.01 7.54
N ASP A 26 -4.54 14.52 8.25
CA ASP A 26 -5.91 14.62 7.75
C ASP A 26 -6.05 15.67 6.64
N ILE A 27 -5.35 16.79 6.75
CA ILE A 27 -5.27 17.81 5.70
C ILE A 27 -4.71 17.18 4.42
N LEU A 28 -3.59 16.49 4.50
CA LEU A 28 -2.96 15.86 3.34
C LEU A 28 -3.86 14.77 2.72
N ARG A 29 -4.51 13.93 3.54
CA ARG A 29 -5.52 12.96 3.07
C ARG A 29 -6.66 13.63 2.30
N SER A 30 -7.14 14.77 2.79
CA SER A 30 -8.23 15.54 2.16
C SER A 30 -7.85 16.11 0.79
N GLN A 31 -6.57 16.33 0.54
CA GLN A 31 -6.04 16.79 -0.74
C GLN A 31 -5.82 15.63 -1.73
N ILE A 32 -5.27 14.52 -1.27
CA ILE A 32 -4.90 13.38 -2.13
C ILE A 32 -6.14 12.65 -2.65
N ARG A 33 -7.12 12.36 -1.79
CA ARG A 33 -8.30 11.57 -2.19
C ARG A 33 -9.09 12.15 -3.36
N PRO A 34 -9.45 13.44 -3.39
CA PRO A 34 -10.12 14.04 -4.55
C PRO A 34 -9.24 14.02 -5.80
N ARG A 35 -7.92 14.24 -5.66
CA ARG A 35 -6.97 14.19 -6.79
C ARG A 35 -6.95 12.81 -7.43
N ARG A 36 -6.93 11.72 -6.66
CA ARG A 36 -7.03 10.35 -7.16
C ARG A 36 -8.31 10.13 -7.99
N LEU A 37 -9.46 10.56 -7.48
CA LEU A 37 -10.74 10.43 -8.18
C LEU A 37 -10.75 11.22 -9.49
N THR A 38 -10.27 12.45 -9.45
CA THR A 38 -10.16 13.32 -10.64
C THR A 38 -9.19 12.71 -11.66
N ALA A 39 -8.00 12.28 -11.24
CA ALA A 39 -7.02 11.66 -12.11
C ALA A 39 -7.56 10.39 -12.76
N ARG A 40 -8.29 9.55 -12.00
CA ARG A 40 -8.96 8.37 -12.52
C ARG A 40 -9.98 8.75 -13.60
N SER A 41 -10.83 9.73 -13.33
CA SER A 41 -11.85 10.19 -14.28
C SER A 41 -11.24 10.70 -15.58
N HIS A 42 -10.13 11.43 -15.49
CA HIS A 42 -9.45 11.99 -16.67
C HIS A 42 -8.71 10.94 -17.49
N ARG A 43 -8.24 9.83 -16.90
CA ARG A 43 -7.54 8.77 -17.62
C ARG A 43 -8.43 8.04 -18.63
N GLY A 44 -9.74 7.96 -18.38
CA GLY A 44 -10.66 7.14 -19.18
C GLY A 44 -10.32 5.63 -19.11
N GLU A 45 -11.02 4.81 -19.88
CA GLU A 45 -10.83 3.34 -19.85
C GLU A 45 -9.44 2.93 -20.31
N HIS A 46 -8.96 3.47 -21.42
CA HIS A 46 -7.65 3.14 -21.97
C HIS A 46 -6.50 3.51 -21.01
N GLY A 47 -6.55 4.69 -20.39
CA GLY A 47 -5.54 5.09 -19.41
C GLY A 47 -5.60 4.28 -18.11
N GLN A 48 -6.77 3.78 -17.73
CA GLN A 48 -6.92 2.85 -16.60
C GLN A 48 -6.27 1.50 -16.91
N GLN A 49 -6.53 0.95 -18.11
CA GLN A 49 -5.92 -0.29 -18.56
C GLN A 49 -4.38 -0.17 -18.62
N GLN A 50 -3.86 0.92 -19.18
CA GLN A 50 -2.42 1.16 -19.21
C GLN A 50 -1.82 1.22 -17.79
N MET A 51 -2.51 1.84 -16.84
CA MET A 51 -2.07 1.92 -15.45
C MET A 51 -2.02 0.54 -14.80
N GLU A 52 -3.01 -0.30 -15.08
CA GLU A 52 -3.08 -1.68 -14.60
C GLU A 52 -1.95 -2.54 -15.18
N GLU A 53 -1.65 -2.40 -16.47
CA GLU A 53 -0.54 -3.08 -17.14
C GLU A 53 0.82 -2.69 -16.54
N LEU A 54 1.04 -1.39 -16.27
CA LEU A 54 2.29 -0.90 -15.68
C LEU A 54 2.49 -1.42 -14.25
N PHE A 55 1.48 -1.33 -13.39
CA PHE A 55 1.56 -1.89 -12.04
C PHE A 55 1.76 -3.41 -12.08
N THR A 56 1.06 -4.11 -12.98
CA THR A 56 1.22 -5.56 -13.16
C THR A 56 2.66 -5.92 -13.51
N ALA A 57 3.24 -5.29 -14.53
CA ALA A 57 4.60 -5.56 -14.95
C ALA A 57 5.62 -5.35 -13.81
N HIS A 58 5.53 -4.22 -13.13
CA HIS A 58 6.47 -3.90 -12.04
C HIS A 58 6.27 -4.77 -10.79
N ILE A 59 5.04 -5.16 -10.46
CA ILE A 59 4.77 -6.08 -9.34
C ILE A 59 5.32 -7.47 -9.65
N LEU A 60 5.07 -8.00 -10.85
CA LEU A 60 5.59 -9.33 -11.24
C LEU A 60 7.12 -9.36 -11.22
N GLU A 61 7.77 -8.32 -11.75
CA GLU A 61 9.23 -8.19 -11.68
C GLU A 61 9.73 -8.15 -10.23
N ALA A 62 9.09 -7.32 -9.39
CA ALA A 62 9.47 -7.18 -7.98
C ALA A 62 9.30 -8.47 -7.18
N VAL A 63 8.25 -9.26 -7.47
CA VAL A 63 8.02 -10.57 -6.85
C VAL A 63 9.07 -11.56 -7.33
N ALA A 64 9.32 -11.67 -8.64
CA ALA A 64 10.31 -12.61 -9.19
C ALA A 64 11.73 -12.39 -8.64
N GLN A 65 12.09 -11.15 -8.29
CA GLN A 65 13.38 -10.82 -7.68
C GLN A 65 13.48 -11.20 -6.20
N ARG A 66 12.36 -11.38 -5.49
CA ARG A 66 12.33 -11.55 -4.02
C ARG A 66 11.79 -12.89 -3.56
N VAL A 67 10.96 -13.54 -4.38
CA VAL A 67 10.32 -14.83 -4.05
C VAL A 67 10.72 -15.85 -5.10
N HIS A 68 11.65 -16.72 -4.77
CA HIS A 68 12.29 -17.66 -5.71
C HIS A 68 11.49 -18.93 -6.05
N SER A 69 10.36 -19.15 -5.38
CA SER A 69 9.44 -20.27 -5.62
C SER A 69 8.02 -19.81 -5.34
N PRO A 70 6.98 -20.54 -5.77
CA PRO A 70 5.63 -20.23 -5.33
C PRO A 70 5.57 -20.08 -3.81
N GLY A 71 5.13 -18.93 -3.36
CA GLY A 71 5.12 -18.52 -1.96
C GLY A 71 3.85 -17.78 -1.60
N ILE A 72 3.79 -17.22 -0.39
CA ILE A 72 2.66 -16.48 0.14
C ILE A 72 2.89 -14.98 -0.07
N ILE A 73 1.97 -14.34 -0.79
CA ILE A 73 1.98 -12.90 -1.02
C ILE A 73 0.80 -12.28 -0.25
N ALA A 74 1.10 -11.50 0.79
CA ALA A 74 0.08 -10.69 1.45
C ALA A 74 -0.12 -9.40 0.64
N ALA A 75 -1.36 -9.13 0.24
CA ALA A 75 -1.70 -7.99 -0.61
C ALA A 75 -2.97 -7.29 -0.11
N TYR A 76 -3.55 -6.43 -0.92
CA TYR A 76 -4.84 -5.80 -0.67
C TYR A 76 -5.69 -5.83 -1.94
N LEU A 77 -7.00 -5.78 -1.79
CA LEU A 77 -7.90 -5.56 -2.91
C LEU A 77 -8.19 -4.07 -3.02
N PRO A 78 -7.85 -3.43 -4.14
CA PRO A 78 -7.89 -1.98 -4.25
C PRO A 78 -9.32 -1.45 -4.37
N THR A 79 -9.56 -0.31 -3.75
CA THR A 79 -10.69 0.55 -4.10
C THR A 79 -10.51 1.13 -5.49
N LYS A 80 -11.59 1.72 -6.05
CA LYS A 80 -11.53 2.36 -7.37
C LYS A 80 -10.49 3.48 -7.48
N SER A 81 -10.05 4.07 -6.37
CA SER A 81 -9.11 5.19 -6.34
C SER A 81 -7.67 4.78 -6.00
N GLU A 82 -7.44 3.53 -5.65
CA GLU A 82 -6.10 3.02 -5.33
C GLU A 82 -5.39 2.47 -6.58
N PRO A 83 -4.07 2.28 -6.51
CA PRO A 83 -3.32 1.61 -7.56
C PRO A 83 -3.95 0.28 -7.96
N PRO A 84 -4.23 0.05 -9.26
CA PRO A 84 -4.94 -1.14 -9.73
C PRO A 84 -3.99 -2.33 -9.81
N ILE A 85 -3.99 -3.18 -8.80
CA ILE A 85 -3.08 -4.32 -8.70
C ILE A 85 -3.76 -5.68 -8.92
N VAL A 86 -5.07 -5.73 -9.16
CA VAL A 86 -5.83 -6.99 -9.27
C VAL A 86 -5.29 -7.89 -10.38
N GLN A 87 -4.95 -7.34 -11.54
CA GLN A 87 -4.37 -8.11 -12.64
C GLN A 87 -3.03 -8.76 -12.25
N ALA A 88 -2.20 -8.04 -11.47
CA ALA A 88 -0.96 -8.61 -10.93
C ALA A 88 -1.24 -9.77 -9.97
N LEU A 89 -2.25 -9.63 -9.08
CA LEU A 89 -2.61 -10.69 -8.15
C LEU A 89 -3.13 -11.94 -8.88
N ASN A 90 -3.92 -11.76 -9.96
CA ASN A 90 -4.37 -12.85 -10.82
C ASN A 90 -3.18 -13.59 -11.45
N ALA A 91 -2.26 -12.85 -12.06
CA ALA A 91 -1.07 -13.43 -12.68
C ALA A 91 -0.16 -14.15 -11.67
N LEU A 92 -0.01 -13.62 -10.46
CA LEU A 92 0.72 -14.29 -9.38
C LEU A 92 0.03 -15.58 -8.92
N HIS A 93 -1.30 -15.57 -8.83
CA HIS A 93 -2.07 -16.78 -8.54
C HIS A 93 -1.89 -17.84 -9.63
N GLU A 94 -1.95 -17.47 -10.91
CA GLU A 94 -1.69 -18.37 -12.05
C GLU A 94 -0.27 -18.95 -12.03
N GLN A 95 0.71 -18.21 -11.49
CA GLN A 95 2.09 -18.67 -11.27
C GLN A 95 2.22 -19.59 -10.04
N GLY A 96 1.12 -19.88 -9.33
CA GLY A 96 1.07 -20.77 -8.18
C GLY A 96 1.34 -20.10 -6.84
N HIS A 97 1.46 -18.78 -6.77
CA HIS A 97 1.54 -18.08 -5.48
C HIS A 97 0.20 -18.10 -4.76
N ARG A 98 0.26 -18.18 -3.44
CA ARG A 98 -0.91 -18.05 -2.57
C ARG A 98 -1.09 -16.57 -2.21
N ILE A 99 -2.24 -16.00 -2.55
CA ILE A 99 -2.54 -14.60 -2.26
C ILE A 99 -3.37 -14.52 -0.98
N LEU A 100 -2.89 -13.75 -0.01
CA LEU A 100 -3.62 -13.40 1.21
C LEU A 100 -4.08 -11.96 1.11
N VAL A 101 -5.37 -11.71 1.40
CA VAL A 101 -5.92 -10.36 1.44
C VAL A 101 -6.63 -10.10 2.77
N PRO A 102 -6.66 -8.84 3.24
CA PRO A 102 -7.26 -8.51 4.51
C PRO A 102 -8.79 -8.44 4.41
N VAL A 103 -9.46 -8.94 5.44
CA VAL A 103 -10.86 -8.67 5.73
C VAL A 103 -10.96 -7.90 7.04
N VAL A 104 -11.82 -6.87 7.05
CA VAL A 104 -11.99 -5.99 8.21
C VAL A 104 -12.85 -6.68 9.28
N ARG A 105 -12.41 -6.57 10.53
CA ARG A 105 -13.11 -7.13 11.69
C ARG A 105 -13.31 -6.06 12.76
N PRO A 106 -14.27 -6.24 13.68
CA PRO A 106 -14.50 -5.30 14.78
C PRO A 106 -13.24 -4.98 15.57
N GLY A 107 -13.15 -3.77 16.11
CA GLY A 107 -11.98 -3.32 16.87
C GLY A 107 -10.77 -2.91 15.99
N ARG A 108 -11.00 -2.56 14.73
CA ARG A 108 -9.97 -2.19 13.75
C ARG A 108 -8.92 -3.29 13.57
N LYS A 109 -9.35 -4.54 13.58
CA LYS A 109 -8.52 -5.70 13.32
C LYS A 109 -8.61 -6.11 11.86
N LEU A 110 -7.54 -6.72 11.34
CA LEU A 110 -7.53 -7.42 10.07
C LEU A 110 -7.42 -8.92 10.35
N ALA A 111 -8.29 -9.69 9.72
CA ALA A 111 -8.05 -11.10 9.47
C ALA A 111 -7.57 -11.25 8.03
N TRP A 112 -6.92 -12.35 7.72
CA TRP A 112 -6.34 -12.62 6.41
C TRP A 112 -6.98 -13.86 5.83
N VAL A 113 -7.45 -13.78 4.60
CA VAL A 113 -8.06 -14.90 3.90
C VAL A 113 -7.36 -15.14 2.57
N HIS A 114 -7.42 -16.38 2.10
CA HIS A 114 -6.97 -16.70 0.75
C HIS A 114 -7.88 -16.03 -0.26
N TRP A 115 -7.28 -15.36 -1.23
CA TRP A 115 -8.00 -14.83 -2.39
C TRP A 115 -7.80 -15.75 -3.59
N ASP A 116 -8.92 -16.21 -4.13
CA ASP A 116 -8.98 -17.02 -5.35
C ASP A 116 -9.74 -16.23 -6.43
N PRO A 117 -9.06 -15.75 -7.49
CA PRO A 117 -9.70 -14.97 -8.54
C PRO A 117 -10.70 -15.77 -9.40
N THR A 118 -10.72 -17.10 -9.28
CA THR A 118 -11.63 -17.98 -10.01
C THR A 118 -13.00 -18.12 -9.35
N VAL A 119 -13.13 -17.65 -8.12
CA VAL A 119 -14.36 -17.68 -7.32
C VAL A 119 -14.99 -16.29 -7.29
N GLU A 120 -16.31 -16.24 -7.47
CA GLU A 120 -17.06 -15.00 -7.28
C GLU A 120 -17.15 -14.66 -5.78
N HIS A 121 -16.78 -13.44 -5.42
CA HIS A 121 -16.80 -12.93 -4.05
C HIS A 121 -17.89 -11.89 -3.86
N PRO A 122 -18.59 -11.87 -2.70
CA PRO A 122 -19.50 -10.78 -2.37
C PRO A 122 -18.75 -9.45 -2.36
N LEU A 123 -19.46 -8.37 -2.65
CA LEU A 123 -18.88 -7.03 -2.64
C LEU A 123 -19.23 -6.31 -1.34
N SER A 124 -18.23 -5.66 -0.76
CA SER A 124 -18.43 -4.69 0.33
C SER A 124 -19.28 -3.49 -0.13
N PRO A 125 -19.79 -2.67 0.77
CA PRO A 125 -20.46 -1.41 0.43
C PRO A 125 -19.59 -0.45 -0.40
N MET A 126 -18.27 -0.60 -0.36
CA MET A 126 -17.32 0.15 -1.18
C MET A 126 -17.04 -0.48 -2.55
N GLY A 127 -17.69 -1.61 -2.87
CA GLY A 127 -17.50 -2.34 -4.13
C GLY A 127 -16.17 -3.09 -4.22
N ILE A 128 -15.57 -3.41 -3.08
CA ILE A 128 -14.35 -4.23 -2.99
C ILE A 128 -14.79 -5.67 -2.75
N PRO A 129 -14.26 -6.67 -3.46
CA PRO A 129 -14.51 -8.06 -3.15
C PRO A 129 -14.14 -8.39 -1.70
N GLU A 130 -15.01 -9.09 -1.00
CA GLU A 130 -14.78 -9.60 0.36
C GLU A 130 -14.67 -11.12 0.30
N PRO A 131 -13.46 -11.67 0.16
CA PRO A 131 -13.27 -13.11 0.10
C PRO A 131 -13.78 -13.79 1.38
N GLU A 132 -14.51 -14.88 1.18
CA GLU A 132 -14.96 -15.77 2.23
C GLU A 132 -14.01 -16.96 2.31
N GLY A 133 -13.69 -17.42 3.53
CA GLY A 133 -12.80 -18.54 3.75
C GLY A 133 -12.30 -18.65 5.17
N GLU A 134 -11.35 -19.54 5.39
CA GLU A 134 -10.68 -19.69 6.67
C GLU A 134 -9.89 -18.42 7.00
N GLU A 135 -10.27 -17.76 8.09
CA GLU A 135 -9.61 -16.57 8.55
C GLU A 135 -8.34 -16.93 9.31
N GLN A 136 -7.26 -16.26 8.95
CA GLN A 136 -5.98 -16.31 9.61
C GLN A 136 -5.75 -14.99 10.36
N ASP A 137 -4.99 -15.04 11.41
CA ASP A 137 -4.65 -13.86 12.22
C ASP A 137 -3.50 -13.04 11.59
N THR A 138 -3.03 -12.04 12.33
CA THR A 138 -1.91 -11.18 11.91
C THR A 138 -0.62 -11.95 11.64
N GLN A 139 -0.44 -13.13 12.22
CA GLN A 139 0.75 -13.95 12.00
C GLN A 139 0.88 -14.36 10.52
N ALA A 140 -0.24 -14.62 9.83
CA ALA A 140 -0.22 -14.93 8.40
C ALA A 140 0.36 -13.78 7.54
N PHE A 141 0.10 -12.53 7.92
CA PHE A 141 0.73 -11.37 7.29
C PHE A 141 2.23 -11.28 7.62
N ILE A 142 2.61 -11.55 8.87
CA ILE A 142 4.01 -11.52 9.32
C ILE A 142 4.83 -12.61 8.62
N ASP A 143 4.26 -13.79 8.42
CA ASP A 143 4.92 -14.96 7.82
C ASP A 143 4.93 -14.95 6.28
N ALA A 144 4.18 -14.04 5.65
CA ALA A 144 4.16 -13.94 4.19
C ALA A 144 5.58 -13.73 3.62
N ASP A 145 5.84 -14.33 2.46
CA ASP A 145 7.13 -14.21 1.76
C ASP A 145 7.32 -12.79 1.19
N LEU A 146 6.22 -12.15 0.80
CA LEU A 146 6.23 -10.74 0.38
C LEU A 146 4.91 -10.05 0.78
N ARG A 147 4.98 -8.74 1.05
CA ARG A 147 3.84 -7.88 1.39
C ARG A 147 3.74 -6.73 0.40
N LEU A 148 2.56 -6.55 -0.19
CA LEU A 148 2.19 -5.39 -0.98
C LEU A 148 1.31 -4.49 -0.10
N ILE A 149 1.83 -3.39 0.36
CA ILE A 149 1.23 -2.55 1.41
C ILE A 149 0.65 -1.27 0.80
N PRO A 150 -0.66 -1.01 0.91
CA PRO A 150 -1.29 0.18 0.35
C PRO A 150 -0.91 1.45 1.13
N ALA A 151 -0.85 2.57 0.41
CA ALA A 151 -0.73 3.89 1.00
C ALA A 151 -1.52 4.95 0.22
N LEU A 152 -1.72 6.12 0.83
CA LEU A 152 -2.11 7.35 0.14
C LEU A 152 -0.89 8.12 -0.36
N ALA A 153 0.20 8.09 0.39
CA ALA A 153 1.44 8.75 0.03
C ALA A 153 2.63 8.10 0.74
N PHE A 154 3.79 8.36 0.21
CA PHE A 154 5.08 8.17 0.88
C PHE A 154 5.90 9.46 0.80
N ASP A 155 6.89 9.58 1.66
CA ASP A 155 7.95 10.58 1.46
C ASP A 155 9.26 9.94 1.01
N ALA A 156 10.25 10.81 0.75
CA ALA A 156 11.58 10.38 0.34
C ALA A 156 12.30 9.54 1.41
N GLY A 157 11.90 9.66 2.67
CA GLY A 157 12.40 8.86 3.80
C GLY A 157 11.71 7.52 3.98
N GLY A 158 10.61 7.26 3.26
CA GLY A 158 9.83 6.03 3.36
C GLY A 158 8.74 6.03 4.43
N HIS A 159 8.44 7.20 5.03
CA HIS A 159 7.27 7.33 5.89
C HIS A 159 6.00 7.17 5.08
N ARG A 160 5.00 6.52 5.67
CA ARG A 160 3.77 6.12 4.99
C ARG A 160 2.56 6.92 5.51
N LEU A 161 1.81 7.51 4.60
CA LEU A 161 0.47 8.03 4.89
C LEU A 161 -0.58 6.97 4.54
N GLY A 162 -1.21 6.40 5.55
CA GLY A 162 -2.35 5.48 5.36
C GLY A 162 -3.68 6.20 5.19
N GLN A 163 -4.73 5.43 4.90
CA GLN A 163 -6.11 5.90 4.70
C GLN A 163 -6.79 6.49 5.96
N GLY A 164 -6.16 6.42 7.14
CA GLY A 164 -6.71 6.94 8.40
C GLY A 164 -7.49 5.90 9.22
N GLY A 165 -7.69 4.68 8.72
CA GLY A 165 -8.32 3.59 9.48
C GLY A 165 -7.44 2.99 10.57
N GLY A 166 -6.13 3.21 10.50
CA GLY A 166 -5.14 2.72 11.48
C GLY A 166 -4.94 1.21 11.45
N TYR A 167 -5.34 0.52 10.38
CA TYR A 167 -5.22 -0.94 10.28
C TYR A 167 -3.76 -1.37 10.12
N TYR A 168 -3.07 -0.83 9.11
CA TYR A 168 -1.68 -1.16 8.84
C TYR A 168 -0.72 -0.57 9.86
N ASP A 169 -1.06 0.56 10.48
CA ASP A 169 -0.24 1.22 11.50
C ASP A 169 -0.09 0.37 12.78
N ARG A 170 -0.96 -0.65 12.95
CA ARG A 170 -0.88 -1.61 14.05
C ARG A 170 -0.11 -2.88 13.72
N ILE A 171 0.00 -3.25 12.45
CA ILE A 171 0.60 -4.53 12.06
C ILE A 171 2.00 -4.35 11.44
N ILE A 172 2.28 -3.23 10.77
CA ILE A 172 3.60 -2.97 10.19
C ILE A 172 4.68 -2.90 11.28
N PRO A 173 4.48 -2.27 12.45
CA PRO A 173 5.48 -2.26 13.53
C PRO A 173 5.80 -3.64 14.13
N LEU A 174 5.02 -4.67 13.81
CA LEU A 174 5.30 -6.05 14.24
C LEU A 174 6.31 -6.76 13.33
N LEU A 175 6.63 -6.16 12.17
CA LEU A 175 7.61 -6.70 11.22
C LEU A 175 9.04 -6.37 11.70
N SER A 176 9.94 -7.32 11.51
CA SER A 176 11.37 -7.09 11.70
C SER A 176 11.94 -6.20 10.59
N ASP A 177 13.10 -5.59 10.82
CA ASP A 177 13.81 -4.78 9.83
C ASP A 177 14.04 -5.54 8.52
N GLN A 178 14.41 -6.83 8.62
CA GLN A 178 14.60 -7.68 7.43
C GLN A 178 13.30 -7.87 6.65
N GLN A 179 12.15 -7.96 7.34
CA GLN A 179 10.85 -8.07 6.68
C GLN A 179 10.43 -6.75 6.05
N LEU A 180 10.72 -5.62 6.70
CA LEU A 180 10.45 -4.28 6.17
C LEU A 180 11.31 -4.00 4.92
N THR A 181 12.61 -4.27 4.96
CA THR A 181 13.55 -3.94 3.88
C THR A 181 13.51 -4.94 2.72
N GLY A 182 13.41 -6.23 3.02
CA GLY A 182 13.53 -7.30 2.01
C GLY A 182 12.21 -7.88 1.52
N ARG A 183 11.15 -7.81 2.33
CA ARG A 183 9.89 -8.53 2.09
C ARG A 183 8.65 -7.65 2.19
N SER A 184 8.79 -6.34 2.11
CA SER A 184 7.66 -5.40 2.10
C SER A 184 7.85 -4.34 1.05
N ILE A 185 6.80 -4.06 0.28
CA ILE A 185 6.76 -3.06 -0.79
C ILE A 185 5.54 -2.18 -0.58
N GLY A 186 5.76 -0.88 -0.40
CA GLY A 186 4.69 0.10 -0.40
C GLY A 186 4.17 0.33 -1.81
N ILE A 187 2.86 0.44 -2.00
CA ILE A 187 2.23 0.65 -3.32
C ILE A 187 1.53 2.00 -3.34
N VAL A 188 1.89 2.85 -4.30
CA VAL A 188 1.37 4.22 -4.43
C VAL A 188 1.53 4.70 -5.88
N PHE A 189 0.81 5.75 -6.29
CA PHE A 189 1.10 6.40 -7.57
C PHE A 189 2.35 7.26 -7.48
N SER A 190 3.07 7.43 -8.60
CA SER A 190 4.36 8.14 -8.61
C SER A 190 4.26 9.62 -8.24
N ASP A 191 3.11 10.24 -8.44
CA ASP A 191 2.82 11.62 -8.05
C ASP A 191 2.40 11.78 -6.58
N GLU A 192 2.43 10.71 -5.81
CA GLU A 192 2.16 10.66 -4.37
C GLU A 192 3.40 10.36 -3.54
N ILE A 193 4.59 10.47 -4.15
CA ILE A 193 5.87 10.50 -3.43
C ILE A 193 6.24 11.97 -3.21
N TYR A 194 6.31 12.37 -1.97
CA TYR A 194 6.60 13.73 -1.51
C TYR A 194 8.04 13.85 -1.02
N GLU A 195 8.54 15.06 -0.89
CA GLU A 195 9.82 15.32 -0.24
C GLU A 195 9.74 14.96 1.26
N ALA A 196 8.66 15.39 1.93
CA ALA A 196 8.34 15.06 3.31
C ALA A 196 6.82 14.99 3.49
N ILE A 197 6.35 14.14 4.40
CA ILE A 197 4.96 14.09 4.87
C ILE A 197 4.93 14.16 6.39
N PRO A 198 3.81 14.54 7.02
CA PRO A 198 3.65 14.46 8.46
C PRO A 198 3.76 13.00 8.93
N TYR A 199 4.64 12.72 9.87
CA TYR A 199 4.82 11.39 10.46
C TYR A 199 4.97 11.46 11.97
N ASP A 200 4.62 10.38 12.63
CA ASP A 200 4.86 10.15 14.06
C ASP A 200 6.13 9.29 14.23
N GLN A 201 6.85 9.48 15.32
CA GLN A 201 8.05 8.67 15.64
C GLN A 201 7.79 7.16 15.69
N TRP A 202 6.54 6.74 15.79
CA TRP A 202 6.11 5.35 15.80
C TRP A 202 5.68 4.82 14.42
N ASP A 203 5.60 5.69 13.40
CA ASP A 203 5.26 5.28 12.05
C ASP A 203 6.41 4.45 11.46
N ALA A 204 6.09 3.25 11.00
CA ALA A 204 7.09 2.38 10.39
C ALA A 204 7.52 2.91 9.02
N ILE A 205 8.82 2.82 8.75
CA ILE A 205 9.43 3.18 7.47
C ILE A 205 9.39 1.99 6.53
N LEU A 206 8.91 2.20 5.31
CA LEU A 206 8.96 1.24 4.21
C LEU A 206 9.97 1.74 3.16
N PRO A 207 11.18 1.16 3.11
CA PRO A 207 12.23 1.67 2.25
C PRO A 207 12.04 1.32 0.76
N VAL A 208 11.18 0.36 0.44
CA VAL A 208 10.90 -0.06 -0.95
C VAL A 208 9.48 0.34 -1.32
N ILE A 209 9.35 1.21 -2.31
CA ILE A 209 8.08 1.73 -2.79
C ILE A 209 7.96 1.44 -4.29
N LEU A 210 6.82 0.93 -4.73
CA LEU A 210 6.54 0.61 -6.12
C LEU A 210 5.43 1.52 -6.64
N THR A 211 5.66 2.05 -7.82
CA THR A 211 4.74 2.92 -8.55
C THR A 211 4.54 2.41 -9.97
N GLU A 212 3.66 3.03 -10.75
CA GLU A 212 3.52 2.77 -12.19
C GLU A 212 4.79 3.09 -12.99
N ARG A 213 5.78 3.75 -12.38
CA ARG A 213 7.09 4.08 -12.99
C ARG A 213 8.22 3.16 -12.54
N GLY A 214 7.92 2.17 -11.70
CA GLY A 214 8.89 1.23 -11.15
C GLY A 214 9.17 1.46 -9.65
N ILE A 215 10.26 0.86 -9.18
CA ILE A 215 10.66 0.91 -7.78
C ILE A 215 11.36 2.23 -7.46
N PHE A 216 10.94 2.83 -6.37
CA PHE A 216 11.61 3.93 -5.68
C PHE A 216 12.17 3.40 -4.36
N LEU A 217 13.45 3.66 -4.12
CA LEU A 217 14.10 3.34 -2.85
C LEU A 217 14.14 4.60 -1.99
N ALA A 218 13.55 4.54 -0.80
CA ALA A 218 13.60 5.62 0.15
C ALA A 218 15.03 5.83 0.65
N HIS A 219 15.43 7.09 0.81
CA HIS A 219 16.74 7.44 1.33
C HIS A 219 16.65 7.49 2.86
N GLN A 220 17.32 6.57 3.55
CA GLN A 220 17.50 6.73 4.99
C GLN A 220 18.36 7.98 5.20
N GLN A 221 17.78 8.99 5.84
CA GLN A 221 18.59 10.09 6.36
C GLN A 221 19.41 9.50 7.51
N GLY A 222 20.75 9.46 7.30
CA GLY A 222 21.71 9.02 8.29
C GLY A 222 21.88 10.02 9.43
#